data_d69a2c4a98888eb5adacae8572879389
#
_entry.id   d69a2c4a98888eb5adacae8572879389
#
_cell.length_a   1.000
_cell.length_b   1.000
_cell.length_c   1.000
_cell.angle_alpha   90.00
_cell.angle_beta   90.00
_cell.angle_gamma   90.00
#
_symmetry.space_group_name_H-M   'P 1'
#
loop_
_entity.id
_entity.type
_entity.pdbx_description
1 polymer ?
#
loop_
_entity_poly.entity_id
_entity_poly.type
_entity_poly.pdbx_seq_one_letter_code
_entity_poly.pdbx_strand_id
1 'polypeptide(L)'
;MGTQKSVLLVAYQPEFLDRHAEAFSAADFSVQRAATLSAGLGSVGPGNVDLLVLSPGIPMGDRRRIEGEAKRRNHNIRIVLLYSGEKERDVFASAILDITTPTEEIVTHARQWFSDAA
;
A
#
# COMPACT_ATOMS: atom_id res chain seq x y z
N MET A 1 24.04 0.58 -7.07
CA MET A 1 23.14 1.18 -6.10
C MET A 1 21.71 1.00 -6.52
N GLY A 2 20.93 0.39 -5.67
CA GLY A 2 19.53 0.21 -5.94
C GLY A 2 18.75 1.49 -5.69
N THR A 3 17.73 1.74 -6.49
CA THR A 3 16.79 2.80 -6.23
C THR A 3 15.84 2.34 -5.12
N GLN A 4 15.56 3.21 -4.15
CA GLN A 4 14.56 2.91 -3.14
C GLN A 4 13.21 2.66 -3.79
N LYS A 5 12.50 1.62 -3.34
CA LYS A 5 11.13 1.41 -3.75
C LYS A 5 10.22 2.34 -2.97
N SER A 6 9.19 2.83 -3.63
CA SER A 6 8.25 3.80 -3.06
C SER A 6 6.98 3.09 -2.61
N VAL A 7 6.60 3.30 -1.35
CA VAL A 7 5.34 2.78 -0.80
C VAL A 7 4.42 3.93 -0.45
N LEU A 8 3.16 3.79 -0.84
CA LEU A 8 2.09 4.70 -0.42
C LEU A 8 1.20 3.97 0.56
N LEU A 9 1.09 4.51 1.76
CA LEU A 9 0.20 4.00 2.80
C LEU A 9 -1.06 4.84 2.83
N VAL A 10 -2.21 4.22 2.61
CA VAL A 10 -3.51 4.90 2.66
C VAL A 10 -4.29 4.39 3.85
N ALA A 11 -4.60 5.27 4.79
CA ALA A 11 -5.40 4.95 5.95
C ALA A 11 -6.12 6.20 6.43
N TYR A 12 -7.42 6.07 6.68
CA TYR A 12 -8.21 7.20 7.18
C TYR A 12 -8.08 7.36 8.69
N GLN A 13 -7.31 6.47 9.34
CA GLN A 13 -7.01 6.52 10.78
C GLN A 13 -5.51 6.79 10.96
N PRO A 14 -5.13 7.93 11.58
CA PRO A 14 -3.73 8.34 11.65
C PRO A 14 -2.78 7.36 12.34
N GLU A 15 -3.22 6.72 13.42
CA GLU A 15 -2.36 5.79 14.17
C GLU A 15 -1.92 4.60 13.31
N PHE A 16 -2.73 4.21 12.35
CA PHE A 16 -2.39 3.13 11.44
C PHE A 16 -1.24 3.53 10.51
N LEU A 17 -1.25 4.78 10.06
CA LEU A 17 -0.20 5.29 9.17
C LEU A 17 1.16 5.30 9.86
N ASP A 18 1.20 5.72 11.12
CA ASP A 18 2.46 5.87 11.84
C ASP A 18 3.20 4.55 12.00
N ARG A 19 2.47 3.50 12.42
CA ARG A 19 3.07 2.19 12.66
C ARG A 19 3.68 1.62 11.38
N HIS A 20 2.92 1.65 10.31
CA HIS A 20 3.37 1.06 9.04
C HIS A 20 4.47 1.90 8.39
N ALA A 21 4.36 3.22 8.48
CA ALA A 21 5.38 4.11 7.93
C ALA A 21 6.74 3.87 8.58
N GLU A 22 6.76 3.68 9.88
CA GLU A 22 8.00 3.43 10.61
C GLU A 22 8.66 2.13 10.13
N ALA A 23 7.88 1.06 10.01
CA ALA A 23 8.41 -0.24 9.60
C ALA A 23 8.93 -0.22 8.16
N PHE A 24 8.20 0.39 7.24
CA PHE A 24 8.65 0.48 5.85
C PHE A 24 9.87 1.38 5.72
N SER A 25 9.90 2.48 6.44
CA SER A 25 11.05 3.38 6.43
C SER A 25 12.31 2.66 6.96
N ALA A 26 12.17 1.90 8.03
CA ALA A 26 13.27 1.11 8.59
C ALA A 26 13.77 0.05 7.62
N ALA A 27 12.93 -0.40 6.70
CA ALA A 27 13.28 -1.39 5.67
C ALA A 27 13.76 -0.74 4.36
N ASP A 28 14.06 0.55 4.41
CA ASP A 28 14.65 1.32 3.31
C ASP A 28 13.68 1.59 2.15
N PHE A 29 12.38 1.65 2.44
CA PHE A 29 11.41 2.16 1.47
C PHE A 29 11.29 3.67 1.60
N SER A 30 11.00 4.33 0.47
CA SER A 30 10.57 5.71 0.46
C SER A 30 9.08 5.74 0.75
N VAL A 31 8.67 6.37 1.85
CA VAL A 31 7.29 6.26 2.36
C VAL A 31 6.50 7.54 2.12
N GLN A 32 5.33 7.39 1.52
CA GLN A 32 4.33 8.44 1.43
C GLN A 32 3.09 8.02 2.22
N ARG A 33 2.36 8.99 2.76
CA ARG A 33 1.16 8.76 3.56
C ARG A 33 -0.01 9.52 2.96
N ALA A 34 -1.19 8.91 2.98
CA ALA A 34 -2.42 9.58 2.55
C ALA A 34 -3.55 9.21 3.51
N ALA A 35 -4.19 10.21 4.07
CA ALA A 35 -5.28 10.03 5.03
C ALA A 35 -6.66 10.36 4.45
N THR A 36 -6.72 10.68 3.16
CA THR A 36 -7.97 11.02 2.48
C THR A 36 -7.94 10.48 1.06
N LEU A 37 -9.12 10.41 0.44
CA LEU A 37 -9.21 10.02 -0.97
C LEU A 37 -8.41 10.96 -1.87
N SER A 38 -8.55 12.26 -1.64
CA SER A 38 -7.85 13.27 -2.45
C SER A 38 -6.35 13.12 -2.36
N ALA A 39 -5.82 12.92 -1.13
CA ALA A 39 -4.39 12.72 -0.93
C ALA A 39 -3.91 11.43 -1.59
N GLY A 40 -4.70 10.36 -1.50
CA GLY A 40 -4.36 9.09 -2.14
C GLY A 40 -4.27 9.21 -3.65
N LEU A 41 -5.26 9.83 -4.27
CA LEU A 41 -5.27 10.04 -5.72
C LEU A 41 -4.11 10.93 -6.15
N GLY A 42 -3.83 11.99 -5.39
CA GLY A 42 -2.71 12.88 -5.68
C GLY A 42 -1.36 12.18 -5.60
N SER A 43 -1.21 11.26 -4.66
CA SER A 43 0.06 10.54 -4.46
C SER A 43 0.31 9.49 -5.54
N VAL A 44 -0.72 8.85 -6.10
CA VAL A 44 -0.52 7.88 -7.17
C VAL A 44 -0.41 8.53 -8.54
N GLY A 45 -0.83 9.78 -8.68
CA GLY A 45 -0.84 10.50 -9.95
C GLY A 45 0.48 10.51 -10.70
N PRO A 46 1.62 10.80 -10.05
CA PRO A 46 2.92 10.78 -10.75
C PRO A 46 3.36 9.43 -11.31
N GLY A 47 2.74 8.33 -10.87
CA GLY A 47 3.06 7.00 -11.40
C GLY A 47 4.35 6.40 -10.87
N ASN A 48 4.89 6.94 -9.78
CA ASN A 48 6.15 6.49 -9.20
C ASN A 48 5.98 5.66 -7.92
N VAL A 49 4.75 5.23 -7.61
CA VAL A 49 4.49 4.36 -6.46
C VAL A 49 4.67 2.91 -6.88
N ASP A 50 5.51 2.19 -6.15
CA ASP A 50 5.77 0.77 -6.43
C ASP A 50 4.84 -0.15 -5.64
N LEU A 51 4.46 0.26 -4.43
CA LEU A 51 3.62 -0.51 -3.53
C LEU A 51 2.54 0.37 -2.92
N LEU A 52 1.30 -0.08 -2.99
CA LEU A 52 0.16 0.59 -2.38
C LEU A 52 -0.37 -0.30 -1.26
N VAL A 53 -0.43 0.23 -0.04
CA VAL A 53 -1.00 -0.48 1.11
C VAL A 53 -2.28 0.23 1.53
N LEU A 54 -3.39 -0.50 1.50
CA LEU A 54 -4.72 0.03 1.82
C LEU A 54 -5.18 -0.55 3.15
N SER A 55 -5.49 0.32 4.11
CA SER A 55 -5.95 -0.10 5.43
C SER A 55 -7.45 -0.44 5.42
N PRO A 56 -7.93 -1.16 6.45
CA PRO A 56 -9.37 -1.32 6.65
C PRO A 56 -10.04 0.05 6.88
N GLY A 57 -11.33 0.13 6.65
CA GLY A 57 -12.10 1.33 6.92
C GLY A 57 -12.14 2.33 5.77
N ILE A 58 -11.43 2.08 4.67
CA ILE A 58 -11.57 2.89 3.47
C ILE A 58 -12.84 2.44 2.76
N PRO A 59 -13.80 3.34 2.51
CA PRO A 59 -15.01 2.96 1.77
C PRO A 59 -14.66 2.30 0.43
N MET A 60 -15.42 1.29 0.05
CA MET A 60 -15.11 0.51 -1.16
C MET A 60 -15.02 1.38 -2.41
N GLY A 61 -15.89 2.37 -2.55
CA GLY A 61 -15.85 3.27 -3.70
C GLY A 61 -14.54 4.05 -3.77
N ASP A 62 -14.08 4.55 -2.63
CA ASP A 62 -12.80 5.28 -2.53
C ASP A 62 -11.64 4.35 -2.83
N ARG A 63 -11.66 3.15 -2.25
CA ARG A 63 -10.61 2.16 -2.46
C ARG A 63 -10.46 1.82 -3.94
N ARG A 64 -11.57 1.56 -4.62
CA ARG A 64 -11.55 1.23 -6.05
C ARG A 64 -11.04 2.37 -6.91
N ARG A 65 -11.34 3.61 -6.54
CA ARG A 65 -10.82 4.78 -7.26
C ARG A 65 -9.32 4.89 -7.13
N ILE A 66 -8.79 4.70 -5.92
CA ILE A 66 -7.34 4.75 -5.68
C ILE A 66 -6.65 3.62 -6.41
N GLU A 67 -7.16 2.39 -6.31
CA GLU A 67 -6.60 1.23 -6.99
C GLU A 67 -6.59 1.39 -8.51
N GLY A 68 -7.71 1.82 -9.06
CA GLY A 68 -7.83 2.01 -10.51
C GLY A 68 -6.86 3.05 -11.03
N GLU A 69 -6.75 4.19 -10.34
CA GLU A 69 -5.81 5.24 -10.71
C GLU A 69 -4.37 4.75 -10.56
N ALA A 70 -4.06 4.03 -9.49
CA ALA A 70 -2.73 3.48 -9.26
C ALA A 70 -2.31 2.55 -10.38
N LYS A 71 -3.18 1.61 -10.77
CA LYS A 71 -2.90 0.67 -11.86
C LYS A 71 -2.77 1.38 -13.21
N ARG A 72 -3.57 2.40 -13.43
CA ARG A 72 -3.51 3.17 -14.66
C ARG A 72 -2.19 3.91 -14.79
N ARG A 73 -1.66 4.42 -13.68
CA ARG A 73 -0.41 5.20 -13.67
C ARG A 73 0.83 4.31 -13.63
N ASN A 74 0.73 3.13 -13.02
CA ASN A 74 1.82 2.17 -12.95
C ASN A 74 1.26 0.76 -13.03
N HIS A 75 1.31 0.13 -14.18
CA HIS A 75 0.75 -1.21 -14.40
C HIS A 75 1.41 -2.28 -13.53
N ASN A 76 2.64 -2.04 -13.09
CA ASN A 76 3.40 -3.00 -12.30
C ASN A 76 3.25 -2.81 -10.79
N ILE A 77 2.43 -1.84 -10.37
CA ILE A 77 2.26 -1.58 -8.94
C ILE A 77 1.74 -2.83 -8.22
N ARG A 78 2.29 -3.08 -7.03
CA ARG A 78 1.77 -4.11 -6.13
C ARG A 78 0.81 -3.46 -5.15
N ILE A 79 -0.28 -4.15 -4.85
CA ILE A 79 -1.30 -3.63 -3.94
C ILE A 79 -1.54 -4.64 -2.83
N VAL A 80 -1.41 -4.17 -1.58
CA VAL A 80 -1.75 -4.95 -0.40
C VAL A 80 -3.02 -4.38 0.19
N LEU A 81 -4.03 -5.21 0.33
CA LEU A 81 -5.27 -4.85 1.02
C LEU A 81 -5.26 -5.48 2.40
N LEU A 82 -5.42 -4.65 3.43
CA LEU A 82 -5.58 -5.14 4.80
C LEU A 82 -7.05 -5.12 5.16
N TYR A 83 -7.56 -6.21 5.73
CA TYR A 83 -8.96 -6.32 6.11
C TYR A 83 -9.10 -6.53 7.61
N SER A 84 -10.26 -6.16 8.13
CA SER A 84 -10.64 -6.38 9.52
C SER A 84 -11.97 -7.11 9.54
N GLY A 85 -12.03 -8.24 10.25
CA GLY A 85 -13.23 -9.06 10.29
C GLY A 85 -13.27 -10.04 9.13
N GLU A 86 -14.28 -9.94 8.26
CA GLU A 86 -14.42 -10.83 7.13
C GLU A 86 -13.41 -10.51 6.04
N LYS A 87 -12.82 -11.57 5.48
CA LYS A 87 -11.87 -11.41 4.39
C LYS A 87 -12.60 -10.91 3.14
N GLU A 88 -12.10 -9.82 2.60
CA GLU A 88 -12.66 -9.22 1.39
C GLU A 88 -12.01 -9.80 0.14
N ARG A 89 -12.67 -9.63 -0.99
CA ARG A 89 -12.13 -9.97 -2.30
C ARG A 89 -11.76 -8.69 -3.02
N ASP A 90 -10.64 -8.73 -3.71
CA ASP A 90 -10.16 -7.57 -4.46
C ASP A 90 -9.35 -8.04 -5.65
N VAL A 91 -9.86 -7.77 -6.86
CA VAL A 91 -9.22 -8.22 -8.10
C VAL A 91 -7.90 -7.52 -8.39
N PHE A 92 -7.67 -6.35 -7.79
CA PHE A 92 -6.44 -5.59 -8.00
C PHE A 92 -5.37 -5.91 -6.97
N ALA A 93 -5.73 -6.54 -5.85
CA ALA A 93 -4.79 -6.77 -4.76
C ALA A 93 -3.82 -7.89 -5.10
N SER A 94 -2.53 -7.63 -4.86
CA SER A 94 -1.46 -8.62 -4.96
C SER A 94 -1.49 -9.54 -3.75
N ALA A 95 -1.90 -9.03 -2.60
CA ALA A 95 -2.08 -9.79 -1.36
C ALA A 95 -3.22 -9.17 -0.54
N ILE A 96 -3.97 -10.04 0.13
CA ILE A 96 -5.06 -9.62 1.03
C ILE A 96 -4.72 -10.22 2.39
N LEU A 97 -4.40 -9.36 3.35
CA LEU A 97 -3.89 -9.77 4.66
C LEU A 97 -4.78 -9.25 5.78
N ASP A 98 -4.88 -10.04 6.86
CA ASP A 98 -5.61 -9.61 8.05
C ASP A 98 -4.89 -8.44 8.72
N ILE A 99 -5.66 -7.51 9.30
CA ILE A 99 -5.10 -6.34 9.99
C ILE A 99 -4.19 -6.75 11.17
N THR A 100 -4.39 -7.96 11.70
CA THR A 100 -3.54 -8.47 12.79
C THR A 100 -2.20 -9.01 12.30
N THR A 101 -1.99 -9.10 10.99
CA THR A 101 -0.69 -9.51 10.45
C THR A 101 0.38 -8.56 10.96
N PRO A 102 1.45 -9.08 11.59
CA PRO A 102 2.53 -8.21 12.06
C PRO A 102 3.09 -7.35 10.93
N THR A 103 3.37 -6.09 11.24
CA THR A 103 3.86 -5.15 10.24
C THR A 103 5.13 -5.66 9.56
N GLU A 104 6.00 -6.32 10.32
CA GLU A 104 7.24 -6.91 9.81
C GLU A 104 6.98 -7.97 8.73
N GLU A 105 5.89 -8.72 8.85
CA GLU A 105 5.53 -9.71 7.82
C GLU A 105 5.07 -9.02 6.55
N ILE A 106 4.33 -7.93 6.66
CA ILE A 106 3.90 -7.15 5.50
C ILE A 106 5.12 -6.62 4.76
N VAL A 107 6.08 -6.08 5.50
CA VAL A 107 7.33 -5.58 4.95
C VAL A 107 8.12 -6.71 4.27
N THR A 108 8.17 -7.88 4.91
CA THR A 108 8.87 -9.05 4.35
C THR A 108 8.27 -9.48 3.02
N HIS A 109 6.93 -9.54 2.92
CA HIS A 109 6.26 -9.83 1.65
C HIS A 109 6.63 -8.82 0.58
N ALA A 110 6.61 -7.55 0.92
CA ALA A 110 6.93 -6.49 -0.02
C ALA A 110 8.38 -6.60 -0.52
N ARG A 111 9.31 -6.85 0.38
CA ARG A 111 10.71 -7.00 0.01
C ARG A 111 10.94 -8.17 -0.93
N GLN A 112 10.22 -9.27 -0.74
CA GLN A 112 10.32 -10.43 -1.63
C GLN A 112 9.89 -10.09 -3.05
N TRP A 113 8.80 -9.34 -3.21
CA TRP A 113 8.31 -8.96 -4.53
C TRP A 113 9.35 -8.15 -5.31
N PHE A 114 10.12 -7.31 -4.63
CA PHE A 114 11.08 -6.43 -5.30
C PHE A 114 12.47 -7.03 -5.41
N SER A 115 12.84 -7.94 -4.55
CA SER A 115 14.13 -8.62 -4.65
C SER A 115 14.12 -9.68 -5.75
N ASP A 116 12.98 -10.30 -6.03
CA ASP A 116 12.86 -11.31 -7.09
C ASP A 116 12.91 -10.70 -8.49
N ALA A 117 12.87 -9.40 -8.60
CA ALA A 117 12.91 -8.69 -9.88
C ALA A 117 14.33 -8.56 -10.44
N ALA A 118 15.32 -9.09 -9.76
CA ALA A 118 16.70 -9.00 -10.21
C ALA A 118 16.98 -9.79 -11.48
#